data_46efc1b0b39d138030c0f94ed4dd80b2
#
_entry.id   46efc1b0b39d138030c0f94ed4dd80b2
#
_cell.length_a   1.000
_cell.length_b   1.000
_cell.length_c   1.000
_cell.angle_alpha   90.00
_cell.angle_beta   90.00
_cell.angle_gamma   90.00
#
_symmetry.space_group_name_H-M   'P 1'
#
loop_
_entity.id
_entity.type
_entity.pdbx_description
1 polymer ?
#
loop_
_entity_poly.entity_id
_entity_poly.type
_entity_poly.pdbx_seq_one_letter_code
_entity_poly.pdbx_strand_id
1 'polypeptide(L)'
;AYLGYEEISYGETPKMSYVVAPTKTLSADEVEELFANVTDEMRIQETGQSLNEIIDAGSYKIDCPETVGGFKVNWIHLKEYDLNINPVNTTEATGSKSSTAENTTLENGAVSSAQRIVVRAEKKTKTYGDELTSADLTFTISDSERAKLLPGDTVESLGLTLKATTIEPEDILRGSTTDADGDDILGAYGNEGRYVILKDNATNTNYDVVVLPAFLNVSPKEAEIEWNAAAQYTYTGNACGIEANVKADSLLEKDSCAIKKLLNADHTEVGNYKALAIGLTNENYIFSGTNRVHVWEYEILQAD
;
A
#
# COMPACT_ATOMS: atom_id res chain seq x y z
N ALA A 1 0.04 -12.31 -3.62
CA ALA A 1 0.70 -11.23 -4.37
C ALA A 1 -0.08 -10.94 -5.64
N TYR A 2 -0.06 -9.71 -6.09
CA TYR A 2 -0.68 -9.27 -7.33
C TYR A 2 0.43 -8.91 -8.32
N LEU A 3 0.36 -9.46 -9.53
CA LEU A 3 1.28 -9.17 -10.61
C LEU A 3 0.70 -8.05 -11.49
N GLY A 4 1.49 -6.99 -11.72
CA GLY A 4 1.12 -5.90 -12.60
C GLY A 4 1.29 -6.27 -14.08
N TYR A 5 0.65 -5.51 -14.95
CA TYR A 5 0.83 -5.58 -16.39
C TYR A 5 1.99 -4.68 -16.83
N GLU A 6 2.78 -5.15 -17.80
CA GLU A 6 3.88 -4.39 -18.38
C GLU A 6 3.78 -4.40 -19.90
N GLU A 7 4.07 -3.25 -20.51
CA GLU A 7 4.15 -3.09 -21.96
C GLU A 7 5.49 -2.44 -22.32
N ILE A 8 6.26 -3.10 -23.17
CA ILE A 8 7.61 -2.66 -23.56
C ILE A 8 7.80 -2.80 -25.07
N SER A 9 8.88 -2.21 -25.59
CA SER A 9 9.33 -2.44 -26.97
C SER A 9 10.28 -3.64 -27.03
N TYR A 10 10.32 -4.32 -28.17
CA TYR A 10 11.27 -5.40 -28.41
C TYR A 10 12.71 -4.94 -28.17
N GLY A 11 13.47 -5.74 -27.43
CA GLY A 11 14.83 -5.44 -27.03
C GLY A 11 14.99 -4.73 -25.68
N GLU A 12 13.89 -4.29 -25.07
CA GLU A 12 13.89 -3.81 -23.68
C GLU A 12 13.77 -4.99 -22.71
N THR A 13 14.36 -4.84 -21.53
CA THR A 13 14.24 -5.85 -20.47
C THR A 13 12.99 -5.57 -19.64
N PRO A 14 12.05 -6.54 -19.53
CA PRO A 14 10.88 -6.39 -18.69
C PRO A 14 11.23 -6.16 -17.21
N LYS A 15 10.51 -5.25 -16.55
CA LYS A 15 10.61 -5.00 -15.11
C LYS A 15 9.23 -5.10 -14.49
N MET A 16 8.83 -6.35 -14.23
CA MET A 16 7.50 -6.62 -13.69
C MET A 16 7.27 -5.89 -12.36
N SER A 17 6.16 -5.18 -12.28
CA SER A 17 5.68 -4.63 -11.03
C SER A 17 4.81 -5.65 -10.31
N TYR A 18 4.88 -5.66 -8.98
CA TYR A 18 4.03 -6.53 -8.15
C TYR A 18 3.71 -5.87 -6.82
N VAL A 19 2.62 -6.29 -6.22
CA VAL A 19 2.20 -5.87 -4.88
C VAL A 19 1.98 -7.12 -4.04
N VAL A 20 2.59 -7.17 -2.86
CA VAL A 20 2.43 -8.27 -1.92
C VAL A 20 1.62 -7.82 -0.72
N ALA A 21 0.44 -8.41 -0.53
CA ALA A 21 -0.29 -8.28 0.71
C ALA A 21 0.33 -9.22 1.75
N PRO A 22 0.90 -8.71 2.86
CA PRO A 22 1.52 -9.55 3.86
C PRO A 22 0.48 -10.37 4.61
N THR A 23 0.89 -11.54 5.06
CA THR A 23 0.11 -12.30 6.03
C THR A 23 0.27 -11.70 7.44
N LYS A 24 -0.55 -12.15 8.39
CA LYS A 24 -0.48 -11.69 9.80
C LYS A 24 0.87 -11.95 10.50
N THR A 25 1.79 -12.67 9.86
CA THR A 25 3.04 -13.15 10.47
C THR A 25 4.30 -12.43 10.01
N LEU A 26 4.24 -11.65 8.92
CA LEU A 26 5.39 -10.92 8.39
C LEU A 26 5.14 -9.41 8.41
N SER A 27 6.14 -8.65 8.82
CA SER A 27 6.15 -7.20 8.68
C SER A 27 6.33 -6.78 7.23
N ALA A 28 6.09 -5.51 6.94
CA ALA A 28 6.31 -4.95 5.61
C ALA A 28 7.73 -5.08 5.12
N ASP A 29 8.68 -4.80 6.03
CA ASP A 29 10.10 -4.81 5.69
C ASP A 29 10.60 -6.22 5.42
N GLU A 30 10.14 -7.22 6.20
CA GLU A 30 10.43 -8.63 5.95
C GLU A 30 9.88 -9.10 4.61
N VAL A 31 8.67 -8.68 4.24
CA VAL A 31 8.10 -8.99 2.92
C VAL A 31 8.92 -8.35 1.80
N GLU A 32 9.33 -7.10 1.93
CA GLU A 32 10.13 -6.43 0.91
C GLU A 32 11.50 -7.09 0.72
N GLU A 33 12.15 -7.49 1.81
CA GLU A 33 13.44 -8.20 1.75
C GLU A 33 13.29 -9.56 1.08
N LEU A 34 12.26 -10.34 1.46
CA LEU A 34 11.98 -11.65 0.87
C LEU A 34 11.71 -11.58 -0.64
N PHE A 35 11.04 -10.53 -1.10
CA PHE A 35 10.63 -10.38 -2.49
C PHE A 35 11.62 -9.57 -3.33
N ALA A 36 12.73 -9.08 -2.78
CA ALA A 36 13.65 -8.17 -3.45
C ALA A 36 14.13 -8.66 -4.82
N ASN A 37 14.31 -9.98 -5.00
CA ASN A 37 14.83 -10.60 -6.22
C ASN A 37 13.81 -11.54 -6.89
N VAL A 38 12.54 -11.49 -6.51
CA VAL A 38 11.53 -12.43 -7.01
C VAL A 38 11.35 -12.37 -8.53
N THR A 39 11.60 -11.21 -9.14
CA THR A 39 11.53 -11.03 -10.60
C THR A 39 12.58 -11.84 -11.36
N ASP A 40 13.70 -12.18 -10.74
CA ASP A 40 14.74 -13.02 -11.37
C ASP A 40 14.30 -14.49 -11.50
N GLU A 41 13.31 -14.91 -10.73
CA GLU A 41 12.72 -16.25 -10.77
C GLU A 41 11.51 -16.34 -11.71
N MET A 42 10.97 -15.19 -12.16
CA MET A 42 9.84 -15.15 -13.09
C MET A 42 10.24 -15.61 -14.49
N ARG A 43 9.33 -16.30 -15.17
CA ARG A 43 9.54 -16.88 -16.50
C ARG A 43 8.32 -16.62 -17.38
N ILE A 44 8.56 -16.59 -18.70
CA ILE A 44 7.48 -16.65 -19.69
C ILE A 44 6.81 -18.03 -19.57
N GLN A 45 5.51 -18.08 -19.32
CA GLN A 45 4.77 -19.33 -19.09
C GLN A 45 4.87 -20.29 -20.29
N GLU A 46 4.78 -19.77 -21.51
CA GLU A 46 4.74 -20.57 -22.74
C GLU A 46 6.10 -21.16 -23.11
N THR A 47 7.19 -20.48 -22.78
CA THR A 47 8.55 -20.85 -23.24
C THR A 47 9.50 -21.24 -22.11
N GLY A 48 9.19 -20.86 -20.88
CA GLY A 48 10.09 -20.99 -19.71
C GLY A 48 11.27 -20.01 -19.73
N GLN A 49 11.30 -19.08 -20.69
CA GLN A 49 12.36 -18.08 -20.85
C GLN A 49 12.45 -17.15 -19.65
N SER A 50 13.65 -16.78 -19.26
CA SER A 50 13.90 -15.75 -18.24
C SER A 50 13.54 -14.37 -18.77
N LEU A 51 13.00 -13.51 -17.90
CA LEU A 51 12.73 -12.11 -18.25
C LEU A 51 14.01 -11.31 -18.51
N ASN A 52 15.18 -11.82 -18.14
CA ASN A 52 16.49 -11.21 -18.41
C ASN A 52 17.05 -11.55 -19.80
N GLU A 53 16.35 -12.40 -20.54
CA GLU A 53 16.72 -12.76 -21.92
C GLU A 53 15.96 -11.88 -22.92
N ILE A 54 16.42 -11.87 -24.19
CA ILE A 54 15.68 -11.20 -25.26
C ILE A 54 14.45 -12.03 -25.59
N ILE A 55 13.27 -11.45 -25.41
CA ILE A 55 11.98 -12.09 -25.66
C ILE A 55 11.38 -11.51 -26.95
N ASP A 56 10.83 -12.37 -27.80
CA ASP A 56 10.18 -11.94 -29.05
C ASP A 56 8.97 -11.06 -28.79
N ALA A 57 8.58 -10.27 -29.79
CA ALA A 57 7.37 -9.46 -29.72
C ALA A 57 6.13 -10.35 -29.58
N GLY A 58 5.24 -9.98 -28.65
CA GLY A 58 4.04 -10.77 -28.36
C GLY A 58 3.42 -10.42 -27.00
N SER A 59 2.34 -11.10 -26.68
CA SER A 59 1.67 -10.98 -25.38
C SER A 59 1.86 -12.27 -24.58
N TYR A 60 2.33 -12.16 -23.35
CA TYR A 60 2.80 -13.28 -22.56
C TYR A 60 2.16 -13.30 -21.16
N LYS A 61 1.93 -14.52 -20.66
CA LYS A 61 1.72 -14.76 -19.24
C LYS A 61 3.04 -15.01 -18.55
N ILE A 62 3.13 -14.57 -17.31
CA ILE A 62 4.31 -14.76 -16.49
C ILE A 62 4.05 -15.86 -15.48
N ASP A 63 4.91 -16.86 -15.50
CA ASP A 63 4.98 -17.89 -14.46
C ASP A 63 5.80 -17.36 -13.29
N CYS A 64 5.15 -17.29 -12.13
CA CYS A 64 5.71 -16.72 -10.91
C CYS A 64 6.05 -17.84 -9.93
N PRO A 65 7.08 -17.69 -9.06
CA PRO A 65 7.46 -18.71 -8.12
C PRO A 65 6.33 -19.01 -7.12
N GLU A 66 6.00 -20.29 -6.93
CA GLU A 66 4.97 -20.72 -5.96
C GLU A 66 5.38 -20.47 -4.51
N THR A 67 6.68 -20.39 -4.25
CA THR A 67 7.24 -20.13 -2.93
C THR A 67 8.33 -19.07 -2.99
N VAL A 68 8.32 -18.15 -2.04
CA VAL A 68 9.35 -17.12 -1.87
C VAL A 68 9.79 -17.11 -0.43
N GLY A 69 11.10 -17.30 -0.18
CA GLY A 69 11.64 -17.37 1.17
C GLY A 69 11.01 -18.48 2.04
N GLY A 70 10.53 -19.58 1.42
CA GLY A 70 9.85 -20.68 2.12
C GLY A 70 8.35 -20.46 2.38
N PHE A 71 7.81 -19.32 2.01
CA PHE A 71 6.38 -19.00 2.12
C PHE A 71 5.67 -19.31 0.81
N LYS A 72 4.50 -19.97 0.89
CA LYS A 72 3.66 -20.17 -0.28
C LYS A 72 3.03 -18.85 -0.70
N VAL A 73 3.18 -18.51 -1.99
CA VAL A 73 2.64 -17.28 -2.58
C VAL A 73 1.49 -17.62 -3.51
N ASN A 74 0.35 -16.96 -3.31
CA ASN A 74 -0.74 -16.99 -4.26
C ASN A 74 -0.64 -15.75 -5.17
N TRP A 75 -0.31 -15.96 -6.44
CA TRP A 75 -0.21 -14.90 -7.43
C TRP A 75 -1.56 -14.67 -8.11
N ILE A 76 -1.94 -13.42 -8.24
CA ILE A 76 -3.15 -12.98 -8.91
C ILE A 76 -2.72 -12.08 -10.08
N HIS A 77 -3.03 -12.52 -11.28
CA HIS A 77 -2.76 -11.79 -12.52
C HIS A 77 -3.89 -10.80 -12.77
N LEU A 78 -3.55 -9.52 -12.93
CA LEU A 78 -4.53 -8.45 -13.06
C LEU A 78 -5.12 -8.32 -14.47
N LYS A 79 -4.48 -8.92 -15.49
CA LYS A 79 -4.94 -8.93 -16.88
C LYS A 79 -4.83 -10.32 -17.49
N GLU A 80 -5.37 -10.49 -18.68
CA GLU A 80 -5.27 -11.73 -19.46
C GLU A 80 -3.81 -12.09 -19.78
N TYR A 81 -3.00 -11.07 -20.07
CA TYR A 81 -1.54 -11.16 -20.23
C TYR A 81 -0.86 -10.23 -19.24
N ASP A 82 0.32 -10.62 -18.79
CA ASP A 82 1.09 -9.84 -17.80
C ASP A 82 2.14 -8.96 -18.47
N LEU A 83 2.62 -9.36 -19.67
CA LEU A 83 3.64 -8.67 -20.44
C LEU A 83 3.22 -8.59 -21.91
N ASN A 84 3.33 -7.39 -22.49
CA ASN A 84 3.18 -7.18 -23.93
C ASN A 84 4.46 -6.55 -24.49
N ILE A 85 5.04 -7.20 -25.49
CA ILE A 85 6.25 -6.72 -26.18
C ILE A 85 5.86 -6.27 -27.58
N ASN A 86 5.90 -4.98 -27.80
CA ASN A 86 5.60 -4.38 -29.08
C ASN A 86 6.75 -4.60 -30.07
N PRO A 87 6.50 -4.99 -31.32
CA PRO A 87 7.53 -5.09 -32.34
C PRO A 87 8.16 -3.72 -32.61
N VAL A 88 9.48 -3.67 -32.72
CA VAL A 88 10.15 -2.49 -33.25
C VAL A 88 9.82 -2.42 -34.75
N ASN A 89 9.11 -1.38 -35.15
CA ASN A 89 8.96 -1.08 -36.57
C ASN A 89 10.31 -0.68 -37.13
N THR A 90 11.10 -1.65 -37.59
CA THR A 90 12.26 -1.40 -38.45
C THR A 90 11.76 -0.97 -39.83
N THR A 91 11.35 0.28 -39.94
CA THR A 91 11.47 0.94 -41.21
C THR A 91 12.97 1.26 -41.35
N GLU A 92 13.73 0.27 -41.82
CA GLU A 92 15.09 0.54 -42.25
C GLU A 92 15.02 1.64 -43.32
N ALA A 93 15.50 2.80 -42.94
CA ALA A 93 15.92 3.82 -43.89
C ALA A 93 17.13 3.24 -44.64
N THR A 94 16.89 2.51 -45.71
CA THR A 94 17.90 2.31 -46.74
C THR A 94 18.23 3.69 -47.27
N GLY A 95 19.35 4.22 -46.77
CA GLY A 95 19.82 5.52 -47.12
C GLY A 95 20.19 5.58 -48.59
N SER A 96 19.51 6.44 -49.31
CA SER A 96 20.08 7.10 -50.47
C SER A 96 19.89 8.59 -50.26
N LYS A 97 21.01 9.29 -50.06
CA LYS A 97 21.06 10.75 -50.07
C LYS A 97 20.63 11.27 -51.44
N SER A 98 19.56 12.02 -51.50
CA SER A 98 19.38 13.05 -52.49
C SER A 98 18.58 14.19 -51.91
N SER A 99 19.21 15.34 -51.92
CA SER A 99 18.67 16.65 -51.58
C SER A 99 17.55 17.04 -52.52
N THR A 100 16.39 17.36 -52.02
CA THR A 100 15.61 18.56 -52.42
C THR A 100 14.39 18.69 -51.51
N ALA A 101 14.22 19.88 -50.99
CA ALA A 101 13.06 20.27 -50.18
C ALA A 101 11.77 20.23 -51.02
N GLU A 102 10.78 19.53 -50.51
CA GLU A 102 9.38 19.89 -50.72
C GLU A 102 8.51 19.29 -49.63
N ASN A 103 7.66 20.14 -49.13
CA ASN A 103 6.72 19.97 -48.03
C ASN A 103 5.68 18.90 -48.42
N THR A 104 5.71 17.75 -47.78
CA THR A 104 4.61 16.79 -47.80
C THR A 104 4.31 16.35 -46.37
N THR A 105 3.15 16.75 -45.91
CA THR A 105 2.51 16.28 -44.71
C THR A 105 2.42 14.76 -44.75
N LEU A 106 3.28 14.05 -44.02
CA LEU A 106 3.14 12.62 -43.82
C LEU A 106 2.14 12.40 -42.67
N GLU A 107 0.87 12.21 -43.04
CA GLU A 107 -0.06 11.47 -42.23
C GLU A 107 0.36 10.01 -42.21
N ASN A 108 1.19 9.65 -41.27
CA ASN A 108 1.30 8.29 -40.74
C ASN A 108 1.95 8.42 -39.39
N GLY A 109 1.18 8.07 -38.34
CA GLY A 109 1.60 8.11 -36.96
C GLY A 109 2.89 7.33 -36.77
N ALA A 110 4.02 8.03 -36.83
CA ALA A 110 5.19 7.61 -36.11
C ALA A 110 4.82 7.66 -34.64
N VAL A 111 4.50 6.52 -34.06
CA VAL A 111 4.46 6.36 -32.61
C VAL A 111 5.92 6.58 -32.19
N SER A 112 6.23 7.79 -31.81
CA SER A 112 7.46 8.07 -31.06
C SER A 112 7.32 7.19 -29.82
N SER A 113 8.11 6.13 -29.71
CA SER A 113 8.12 5.30 -28.51
C SER A 113 8.58 6.22 -27.39
N ALA A 114 7.66 6.53 -26.47
CA ALA A 114 7.96 7.37 -25.32
C ALA A 114 9.14 6.75 -24.56
N GLN A 115 10.11 7.57 -24.17
CA GLN A 115 11.30 7.11 -23.44
C GLN A 115 10.84 6.54 -22.09
N ARG A 116 11.13 5.26 -21.85
CA ARG A 116 10.73 4.59 -20.60
C ARG A 116 11.60 5.05 -19.43
N ILE A 117 10.95 5.49 -18.35
CA ILE A 117 11.56 5.90 -17.09
C ILE A 117 10.93 5.09 -15.96
N VAL A 118 11.77 4.44 -15.16
CA VAL A 118 11.34 3.68 -13.98
C VAL A 118 11.65 4.48 -12.73
N VAL A 119 10.63 4.71 -11.91
CA VAL A 119 10.74 5.37 -10.61
C VAL A 119 10.22 4.45 -9.52
N ARG A 120 10.64 4.66 -8.28
CA ARG A 120 10.16 3.91 -7.12
C ARG A 120 9.39 4.85 -6.19
N ALA A 121 8.14 4.55 -5.91
CA ALA A 121 7.39 5.22 -4.85
C ALA A 121 8.07 5.00 -3.50
N GLU A 122 7.95 5.97 -2.60
CA GLU A 122 8.50 5.87 -1.25
C GLU A 122 7.43 5.42 -0.26
N LYS A 123 7.83 4.61 0.73
CA LYS A 123 6.95 4.22 1.83
C LYS A 123 6.46 5.44 2.61
N LYS A 124 5.21 5.41 3.02
CA LYS A 124 4.62 6.44 3.89
C LYS A 124 3.92 5.79 5.06
N THR A 125 3.86 6.53 6.15
CA THR A 125 3.09 6.17 7.35
C THR A 125 2.28 7.37 7.79
N LYS A 126 1.09 7.13 8.32
CA LYS A 126 0.30 8.11 9.05
C LYS A 126 -0.45 7.43 10.19
N THR A 127 -0.94 8.20 11.14
CA THR A 127 -1.89 7.74 12.16
C THR A 127 -3.31 8.05 11.69
N TYR A 128 -4.26 7.21 12.01
CA TYR A 128 -5.68 7.51 11.83
C TYR A 128 -6.01 8.86 12.46
N GLY A 129 -6.64 9.74 11.69
CA GLY A 129 -6.85 11.14 12.08
C GLY A 129 -5.88 12.13 11.46
N ASP A 130 -4.71 11.68 11.01
CA ASP A 130 -3.78 12.52 10.27
C ASP A 130 -4.20 12.58 8.79
N GLU A 131 -3.98 13.72 8.15
CA GLU A 131 -4.19 13.89 6.72
C GLU A 131 -2.86 13.89 5.97
N LEU A 132 -2.86 13.24 4.81
CA LEU A 132 -1.86 13.38 3.77
C LEU A 132 -2.53 13.92 2.52
N THR A 133 -1.73 14.49 1.63
CA THR A 133 -2.17 14.87 0.29
C THR A 133 -1.40 14.05 -0.75
N SER A 134 -1.86 14.03 -1.99
CA SER A 134 -1.09 13.38 -3.07
C SER A 134 0.30 14.01 -3.27
N ALA A 135 0.52 15.27 -2.87
CA ALA A 135 1.81 15.93 -2.90
C ALA A 135 2.79 15.39 -1.83
N ASP A 136 2.28 14.76 -0.76
CA ASP A 136 3.11 14.13 0.27
C ASP A 136 3.62 12.75 -0.17
N LEU A 137 3.00 12.16 -1.20
CA LEU A 137 3.46 10.91 -1.81
C LEU A 137 4.65 11.19 -2.71
N THR A 138 5.81 10.71 -2.34
CA THR A 138 7.09 10.97 -3.00
C THR A 138 7.63 9.72 -3.67
N PHE A 139 8.58 9.90 -4.57
CA PHE A 139 9.26 8.82 -5.27
C PHE A 139 10.76 9.12 -5.44
N THR A 140 11.54 8.09 -5.66
CA THR A 140 12.94 8.16 -6.01
C THR A 140 13.17 7.69 -7.44
N ILE A 141 14.21 8.21 -8.07
CA ILE A 141 14.69 7.84 -9.39
C ILE A 141 16.19 7.56 -9.33
N SER A 142 16.64 6.44 -9.88
CA SER A 142 18.06 6.11 -9.93
C SER A 142 18.81 7.03 -10.89
N ASP A 143 20.13 7.14 -10.73
CA ASP A 143 20.96 7.94 -11.64
C ASP A 143 20.92 7.41 -13.07
N SER A 144 20.81 6.09 -13.25
CA SER A 144 20.67 5.46 -14.56
C SER A 144 19.34 5.81 -15.25
N GLU A 145 18.25 5.88 -14.50
CA GLU A 145 16.96 6.30 -15.05
C GLU A 145 16.93 7.82 -15.31
N ARG A 146 17.53 8.61 -14.40
CA ARG A 146 17.69 10.05 -14.58
C ARG A 146 18.48 10.41 -15.83
N ALA A 147 19.52 9.64 -16.15
CA ALA A 147 20.34 9.84 -17.36
C ALA A 147 19.57 9.62 -18.67
N LYS A 148 18.39 9.01 -18.62
CA LYS A 148 17.52 8.82 -19.78
C LYS A 148 16.65 10.06 -20.08
N LEU A 149 16.59 11.05 -19.18
CA LEU A 149 15.84 12.27 -19.44
C LEU A 149 16.43 13.05 -20.62
N LEU A 150 15.57 13.63 -21.44
CA LEU A 150 15.98 14.43 -22.58
C LEU A 150 16.73 15.70 -22.11
N PRO A 151 17.65 16.23 -22.91
CA PRO A 151 18.36 17.45 -22.54
C PRO A 151 17.40 18.62 -22.23
N GLY A 152 17.51 19.17 -21.02
CA GLY A 152 16.65 20.23 -20.51
C GLY A 152 15.45 19.76 -19.67
N ASP A 153 15.14 18.45 -19.67
CA ASP A 153 14.12 17.89 -18.80
C ASP A 153 14.66 17.59 -17.40
N THR A 154 13.80 17.70 -16.43
CA THR A 154 14.06 17.37 -15.01
C THR A 154 13.09 16.29 -14.54
N VAL A 155 13.31 15.77 -13.33
CA VAL A 155 12.39 14.80 -12.73
C VAL A 155 10.99 15.38 -12.56
N GLU A 156 10.89 16.67 -12.22
CA GLU A 156 9.65 17.40 -12.06
C GLU A 156 8.91 17.55 -13.40
N SER A 157 9.66 17.63 -14.52
CA SER A 157 9.08 17.72 -15.86
C SER A 157 8.33 16.45 -16.29
N LEU A 158 8.50 15.32 -15.58
CA LEU A 158 7.69 14.11 -15.81
C LEU A 158 6.22 14.38 -15.51
N GLY A 159 5.91 15.34 -14.65
CA GLY A 159 4.55 15.64 -14.20
C GLY A 159 3.88 14.43 -13.54
N LEU A 160 4.68 13.61 -12.84
CA LEU A 160 4.22 12.40 -12.17
C LEU A 160 3.48 12.75 -10.89
N THR A 161 2.28 12.19 -10.74
CA THR A 161 1.51 12.18 -9.50
C THR A 161 1.26 10.75 -9.05
N LEU A 162 1.20 10.58 -7.73
CA LEU A 162 0.94 9.29 -7.07
C LEU A 162 -0.39 9.34 -6.33
N LYS A 163 -0.97 8.17 -6.11
CA LYS A 163 -2.18 7.96 -5.29
C LYS A 163 -2.02 6.75 -4.39
N ALA A 164 -2.79 6.69 -3.32
CA ALA A 164 -2.96 5.52 -2.49
C ALA A 164 -4.27 4.81 -2.83
N THR A 165 -4.26 3.48 -2.89
CA THR A 165 -5.45 2.65 -3.11
C THR A 165 -5.45 1.49 -2.13
N THR A 166 -6.60 0.83 -1.95
CA THR A 166 -6.64 -0.47 -1.28
C THR A 166 -5.80 -1.48 -2.06
N ILE A 167 -5.40 -2.57 -1.41
CA ILE A 167 -4.62 -3.63 -2.07
C ILE A 167 -5.52 -4.65 -2.79
N GLU A 168 -6.82 -4.43 -2.83
CA GLU A 168 -7.73 -5.28 -3.57
C GLU A 168 -7.58 -5.04 -5.09
N PRO A 169 -7.47 -6.11 -5.91
CA PRO A 169 -7.21 -6.00 -7.34
C PRO A 169 -8.21 -5.10 -8.07
N GLU A 170 -9.47 -5.21 -7.69
CA GLU A 170 -10.55 -4.45 -8.31
C GLU A 170 -10.40 -2.95 -8.10
N ASP A 171 -9.98 -2.55 -6.92
CA ASP A 171 -9.77 -1.15 -6.56
C ASP A 171 -8.51 -0.58 -7.20
N ILE A 172 -7.44 -1.39 -7.29
CA ILE A 172 -6.22 -1.02 -8.03
C ILE A 172 -6.57 -0.74 -9.50
N LEU A 173 -7.34 -1.64 -10.14
CA LEU A 173 -7.75 -1.49 -11.54
C LEU A 173 -8.69 -0.31 -11.77
N ARG A 174 -9.60 -0.04 -10.83
CA ARG A 174 -10.52 1.11 -10.89
C ARG A 174 -9.85 2.42 -10.53
N GLY A 175 -8.67 2.36 -9.89
CA GLY A 175 -7.98 3.54 -9.38
C GLY A 175 -8.65 4.16 -8.16
N SER A 176 -9.41 3.35 -7.38
CA SER A 176 -10.09 3.81 -6.17
C SER A 176 -9.10 4.38 -5.17
N THR A 177 -9.41 5.54 -4.63
CA THR A 177 -8.65 6.22 -3.56
C THR A 177 -9.41 6.23 -2.24
N THR A 178 -10.51 5.50 -2.18
CA THR A 178 -11.33 5.35 -0.98
C THR A 178 -11.16 3.96 -0.38
N ASP A 179 -11.33 3.87 0.94
CA ASP A 179 -11.33 2.61 1.68
C ASP A 179 -12.71 1.90 1.60
N ALA A 180 -12.89 0.84 2.40
CA ALA A 180 -14.12 0.05 2.41
C ALA A 180 -15.36 0.82 2.87
N ASP A 181 -15.19 1.86 3.66
CA ASP A 181 -16.26 2.71 4.17
C ASP A 181 -16.55 3.91 3.25
N GLY A 182 -15.74 4.09 2.19
CA GLY A 182 -15.86 5.16 1.21
C GLY A 182 -15.16 6.45 1.61
N ASP A 183 -14.35 6.42 2.68
CA ASP A 183 -13.54 7.56 3.11
C ASP A 183 -12.23 7.62 2.32
N ASP A 184 -11.71 8.83 2.07
CA ASP A 184 -10.44 9.05 1.38
C ASP A 184 -9.29 8.46 2.21
N ILE A 185 -8.52 7.53 1.61
CA ILE A 185 -7.40 6.87 2.24
C ILE A 185 -6.34 7.88 2.74
N LEU A 186 -6.13 8.98 2.03
CA LEU A 186 -5.22 10.04 2.43
C LEU A 186 -5.84 11.00 3.45
N GLY A 187 -7.17 11.09 3.52
CA GLY A 187 -7.92 11.92 4.46
C GLY A 187 -7.83 11.42 5.91
N ALA A 188 -8.33 12.23 6.83
CA ALA A 188 -8.30 11.95 8.27
C ALA A 188 -9.03 10.65 8.66
N TYR A 189 -10.04 10.26 7.89
CA TYR A 189 -10.89 9.09 8.16
C TYR A 189 -10.50 7.84 7.33
N GLY A 190 -9.40 7.88 6.59
CA GLY A 190 -8.89 6.68 5.94
C GLY A 190 -8.50 5.64 6.98
N ASN A 191 -9.18 4.48 6.96
CA ASN A 191 -9.12 3.43 7.98
C ASN A 191 -7.69 2.96 8.27
N GLU A 192 -7.49 2.44 9.50
CA GLU A 192 -6.25 1.75 9.83
C GLU A 192 -6.01 0.59 8.87
N GLY A 193 -4.75 0.35 8.53
CA GLY A 193 -4.40 -0.74 7.62
C GLY A 193 -3.26 -0.40 6.67
N ARG A 194 -3.15 -1.20 5.63
CA ARG A 194 -2.12 -1.05 4.61
C ARG A 194 -2.75 -0.80 3.26
N TYR A 195 -2.21 0.19 2.57
CA TYR A 195 -2.59 0.63 1.25
C TYR A 195 -1.38 0.62 0.31
N VAL A 196 -1.61 0.58 -0.99
CA VAL A 196 -0.54 0.62 -1.98
C VAL A 196 -0.45 2.01 -2.62
N ILE A 197 0.78 2.52 -2.75
CA ILE A 197 1.08 3.77 -3.46
C ILE A 197 1.42 3.41 -4.89
N LEU A 198 0.66 3.96 -5.84
CA LEU A 198 0.76 3.69 -7.28
C LEU A 198 0.87 5.01 -8.07
N LYS A 199 1.19 4.87 -9.37
CA LYS A 199 1.05 5.95 -10.34
C LYS A 199 -0.43 6.37 -10.42
N ASP A 200 -0.67 7.66 -10.29
CA ASP A 200 -1.94 8.27 -10.61
C ASP A 200 -1.90 8.79 -12.06
N ASN A 201 -0.98 9.70 -12.35
CA ASN A 201 -0.81 10.28 -13.68
C ASN A 201 0.65 10.64 -13.96
N ALA A 202 0.98 10.82 -15.22
CA ALA A 202 2.20 11.46 -15.70
C ALA A 202 1.86 12.28 -16.95
N THR A 203 2.12 13.58 -16.89
CA THR A 203 1.62 14.53 -17.91
C THR A 203 2.57 14.68 -19.09
N ASN A 204 3.86 14.33 -18.95
CA ASN A 204 4.83 14.45 -20.05
C ASN A 204 4.77 13.20 -20.92
N THR A 205 4.20 13.34 -22.10
CA THR A 205 4.01 12.25 -23.08
C THR A 205 5.28 11.80 -23.80
N ASN A 206 6.41 12.51 -23.60
CA ASN A 206 7.72 12.04 -24.09
C ASN A 206 8.25 10.83 -23.32
N TYR A 207 7.62 10.52 -22.16
CA TYR A 207 8.05 9.45 -21.28
C TYR A 207 6.92 8.46 -20.98
N ASP A 208 7.27 7.18 -21.04
CA ASP A 208 6.48 6.12 -20.40
C ASP A 208 6.99 5.93 -18.97
N VAL A 209 6.29 6.53 -18.00
CA VAL A 209 6.72 6.49 -16.60
C VAL A 209 6.10 5.27 -15.92
N VAL A 210 6.96 4.33 -15.53
CA VAL A 210 6.61 3.17 -14.72
C VAL A 210 6.94 3.45 -13.26
N VAL A 211 5.97 3.24 -12.38
CA VAL A 211 6.15 3.42 -10.94
C VAL A 211 6.20 2.04 -10.27
N LEU A 212 7.34 1.72 -9.66
CA LEU A 212 7.44 0.61 -8.73
C LEU A 212 6.69 0.99 -7.45
N PRO A 213 5.70 0.22 -7.04
CA PRO A 213 4.81 0.59 -5.94
C PRO A 213 5.52 0.55 -4.58
N ALA A 214 4.95 1.27 -3.61
CA ALA A 214 5.32 1.21 -2.20
C ALA A 214 4.05 1.12 -1.34
N PHE A 215 4.20 1.07 -0.02
CA PHE A 215 3.06 1.01 0.90
C PHE A 215 2.87 2.32 1.66
N LEU A 216 1.60 2.66 1.88
CA LEU A 216 1.16 3.56 2.92
C LEU A 216 0.61 2.71 4.07
N ASN A 217 1.17 2.86 5.28
CA ASN A 217 0.65 2.24 6.48
C ASN A 217 -0.10 3.29 7.30
N VAL A 218 -1.36 3.00 7.61
CA VAL A 218 -2.18 3.80 8.53
C VAL A 218 -2.24 3.06 9.85
N SER A 219 -1.66 3.66 10.90
CA SER A 219 -1.68 3.10 12.25
C SER A 219 -2.92 3.57 13.00
N PRO A 220 -3.46 2.76 13.92
CA PRO A 220 -4.59 3.18 14.74
C PRO A 220 -4.21 4.38 15.63
N LYS A 221 -5.17 5.26 15.87
CA LYS A 221 -5.06 6.40 16.78
C LYS A 221 -5.18 5.92 18.23
N GLU A 222 -4.39 6.53 19.12
CA GLU A 222 -4.57 6.28 20.55
C GLU A 222 -5.87 6.91 21.08
N ALA A 223 -6.64 6.11 21.84
CA ALA A 223 -7.81 6.57 22.55
C ALA A 223 -7.60 6.43 24.07
N GLU A 224 -7.94 7.47 24.80
CA GLU A 224 -7.91 7.48 26.24
C GLU A 224 -9.18 6.86 26.79
N ILE A 225 -9.06 6.18 27.93
CA ILE A 225 -10.20 5.70 28.69
C ILE A 225 -10.28 6.36 30.06
N GLU A 226 -11.47 6.46 30.57
CA GLU A 226 -11.75 6.83 31.95
C GLU A 226 -12.47 5.71 32.67
N TRP A 227 -12.05 5.49 33.89
CA TRP A 227 -12.69 4.53 34.79
C TRP A 227 -13.68 5.25 35.71
N ASN A 228 -14.92 4.82 35.69
CA ASN A 228 -15.88 5.18 36.69
C ASN A 228 -15.80 4.16 37.84
N ALA A 229 -14.74 4.30 38.65
CA ALA A 229 -14.36 3.33 39.66
C ALA A 229 -13.58 3.99 40.81
N ALA A 230 -13.82 3.55 42.02
CA ALA A 230 -12.96 3.88 43.17
C ALA A 230 -11.81 2.87 43.29
N ALA A 231 -10.70 3.28 43.88
CA ALA A 231 -9.59 2.38 44.22
C ALA A 231 -9.95 1.47 45.41
N GLN A 232 -10.90 1.87 46.26
CA GLN A 232 -11.37 1.12 47.43
C GLN A 232 -12.87 1.14 47.53
N TYR A 233 -13.46 0.01 47.89
CA TYR A 233 -14.87 -0.19 48.16
C TYR A 233 -15.03 -0.84 49.56
N THR A 234 -16.13 -0.61 50.23
CA THR A 234 -16.51 -1.35 51.44
C THR A 234 -17.46 -2.47 51.06
N TYR A 235 -17.25 -3.64 51.61
CA TYR A 235 -18.14 -4.80 51.41
C TYR A 235 -19.59 -4.47 51.77
N THR A 236 -20.50 -4.65 50.83
CA THR A 236 -21.93 -4.43 50.98
C THR A 236 -22.78 -5.64 50.63
N GLY A 237 -22.14 -6.73 50.19
CA GLY A 237 -22.82 -7.89 49.60
C GLY A 237 -23.29 -7.67 48.15
N ASN A 238 -23.08 -6.49 47.57
CA ASN A 238 -23.39 -6.18 46.18
C ASN A 238 -22.12 -6.04 45.35
N ALA A 239 -22.25 -6.22 44.07
CA ALA A 239 -21.14 -5.99 43.12
C ALA A 239 -20.70 -4.52 43.10
N CYS A 240 -19.40 -4.28 42.90
CA CYS A 240 -18.82 -2.92 42.88
C CYS A 240 -19.31 -2.08 41.71
N GLY A 241 -19.71 -2.72 40.61
CA GLY A 241 -20.26 -2.05 39.42
C GLY A 241 -19.24 -1.09 38.77
N ILE A 242 -18.01 -1.57 38.54
CA ILE A 242 -16.96 -0.79 37.89
C ILE A 242 -17.27 -0.64 36.41
N GLU A 243 -17.21 0.58 35.92
CA GLU A 243 -17.37 0.89 34.49
C GLU A 243 -16.13 1.57 33.96
N ALA A 244 -15.92 1.41 32.64
CA ALA A 244 -14.88 2.11 31.92
C ALA A 244 -15.43 2.58 30.57
N ASN A 245 -15.10 3.79 30.16
CA ASN A 245 -15.57 4.39 28.95
C ASN A 245 -14.40 4.98 28.15
N VAL A 246 -14.53 5.03 26.85
CA VAL A 246 -13.61 5.75 25.98
C VAL A 246 -13.94 7.24 26.09
N LYS A 247 -12.93 8.08 26.30
CA LYS A 247 -13.11 9.54 26.35
C LYS A 247 -13.47 10.07 24.97
N ALA A 248 -14.58 10.79 24.85
CA ALA A 248 -15.09 11.30 23.60
C ALA A 248 -14.13 12.29 22.91
N ASP A 249 -13.36 13.06 23.67
CA ASP A 249 -12.38 14.03 23.18
C ASP A 249 -11.11 13.40 22.60
N SER A 250 -10.89 12.10 22.82
CA SER A 250 -9.82 11.33 22.20
C SER A 250 -10.20 10.77 20.82
N LEU A 251 -11.48 10.83 20.45
CA LEU A 251 -12.01 10.33 19.17
C LEU A 251 -12.09 11.45 18.12
N LEU A 252 -12.13 11.08 16.86
CA LEU A 252 -12.49 12.00 15.78
C LEU A 252 -13.99 12.28 15.79
N GLU A 253 -14.39 13.43 15.28
CA GLU A 253 -15.75 13.99 15.45
C GLU A 253 -16.88 13.06 14.99
N LYS A 254 -16.70 12.32 13.89
CA LYS A 254 -17.74 11.40 13.39
C LYS A 254 -17.68 10.00 14.02
N ASP A 255 -16.65 9.70 14.79
CA ASP A 255 -16.41 8.35 15.25
C ASP A 255 -17.16 8.02 16.54
N SER A 256 -17.45 6.74 16.67
CA SER A 256 -17.87 6.12 17.91
C SER A 256 -16.91 4.97 18.24
N CYS A 257 -16.55 4.86 19.50
CA CYS A 257 -15.71 3.79 19.99
C CYS A 257 -16.07 3.46 21.42
N ALA A 258 -16.13 2.18 21.76
CA ALA A 258 -16.41 1.69 23.11
C ALA A 258 -15.44 0.57 23.47
N ILE A 259 -15.37 0.24 24.74
CA ILE A 259 -14.61 -0.92 25.23
C ILE A 259 -15.33 -2.19 24.76
N LYS A 260 -14.60 -3.07 24.09
CA LYS A 260 -15.13 -4.32 23.52
C LYS A 260 -15.51 -5.32 24.61
N LYS A 261 -14.72 -5.38 25.69
CA LYS A 261 -14.96 -6.29 26.81
C LYS A 261 -14.39 -5.74 28.12
N LEU A 262 -15.18 -5.78 29.17
CA LEU A 262 -14.76 -5.50 30.54
C LEU A 262 -14.83 -6.80 31.36
N LEU A 263 -13.75 -7.13 32.07
CA LEU A 263 -13.62 -8.30 32.90
C LEU A 263 -13.33 -7.92 34.36
N ASN A 264 -13.76 -8.76 35.30
CA ASN A 264 -13.49 -8.61 36.73
C ASN A 264 -13.96 -7.26 37.31
N ALA A 265 -15.05 -6.72 36.77
CA ALA A 265 -15.64 -5.43 37.19
C ALA A 265 -16.69 -5.56 38.28
N ASP A 266 -17.17 -6.79 38.58
CA ASP A 266 -18.38 -7.05 39.37
C ASP A 266 -18.11 -7.93 40.62
N HIS A 267 -16.91 -7.83 41.21
CA HIS A 267 -16.63 -8.60 42.42
C HIS A 267 -17.44 -8.11 43.61
N THR A 268 -17.82 -9.05 44.48
CA THR A 268 -18.59 -8.80 45.71
C THR A 268 -17.78 -9.08 46.95
N GLU A 269 -16.84 -10.02 46.91
CA GLU A 269 -16.09 -10.49 48.07
C GLU A 269 -14.95 -9.55 48.45
N VAL A 270 -14.57 -9.56 49.74
CA VAL A 270 -13.39 -8.84 50.24
C VAL A 270 -12.12 -9.36 49.56
N GLY A 271 -11.26 -8.45 49.08
CA GLY A 271 -10.02 -8.81 48.41
C GLY A 271 -9.48 -7.72 47.46
N ASN A 272 -8.33 -8.01 46.87
CA ASN A 272 -7.69 -7.15 45.87
C ASN A 272 -7.97 -7.68 44.47
N TYR A 273 -8.37 -6.82 43.56
CA TYR A 273 -8.84 -7.18 42.23
C TYR A 273 -8.24 -6.30 41.16
N LYS A 274 -8.31 -6.78 39.92
CA LYS A 274 -7.93 -6.03 38.71
C LYS A 274 -9.06 -6.12 37.69
N ALA A 275 -9.74 -5.02 37.46
CA ALA A 275 -10.64 -4.90 36.30
C ALA A 275 -9.82 -4.70 35.02
N LEU A 276 -10.25 -5.35 33.95
CA LEU A 276 -9.55 -5.36 32.67
C LEU A 276 -10.47 -4.87 31.56
N ALA A 277 -10.14 -3.73 30.97
CA ALA A 277 -10.73 -3.29 29.71
C ALA A 277 -9.94 -3.89 28.55
N ILE A 278 -10.60 -4.67 27.69
CA ILE A 278 -9.96 -5.45 26.63
C ILE A 278 -10.50 -5.05 25.27
N GLY A 279 -9.63 -4.45 24.46
CA GLY A 279 -9.90 -4.06 23.08
C GLY A 279 -10.96 -2.97 22.93
N LEU A 280 -10.95 -2.36 21.78
CA LEU A 280 -11.90 -1.31 21.38
C LEU A 280 -12.81 -1.83 20.26
N THR A 281 -14.02 -1.29 20.16
CA THR A 281 -15.00 -1.69 19.14
C THR A 281 -14.69 -1.13 17.78
N ASN A 282 -13.95 -0.02 17.70
CA ASN A 282 -13.48 0.59 16.47
C ASN A 282 -11.99 0.26 16.31
N GLU A 283 -11.63 -0.45 15.24
CA GLU A 283 -10.26 -0.93 14.96
C GLU A 283 -9.31 0.21 14.61
N ASN A 284 -9.84 1.37 14.20
CA ASN A 284 -9.05 2.59 13.98
C ASN A 284 -8.47 3.19 15.28
N TYR A 285 -8.78 2.60 16.44
CA TYR A 285 -8.30 3.05 17.74
C TYR A 285 -7.62 1.95 18.53
N ILE A 286 -6.65 2.37 19.35
CA ILE A 286 -5.94 1.53 20.30
C ILE A 286 -5.89 2.24 21.65
N PHE A 287 -5.81 1.50 22.77
CA PHE A 287 -5.66 2.14 24.09
C PHE A 287 -4.34 2.91 24.17
N SER A 288 -4.41 4.14 24.68
CA SER A 288 -3.22 4.95 24.93
C SER A 288 -2.27 4.26 25.91
N GLY A 289 -0.99 4.23 25.56
CA GLY A 289 0.09 3.66 26.39
C GLY A 289 0.09 2.13 26.53
N THR A 290 -0.90 1.41 25.96
CA THR A 290 -0.96 -0.06 26.00
C THR A 290 -1.55 -0.64 24.72
N ASN A 291 -1.12 -1.83 24.35
CA ASN A 291 -1.53 -2.37 23.04
C ASN A 291 -2.97 -2.89 22.95
N ARG A 292 -3.54 -3.48 24.01
CA ARG A 292 -4.87 -4.13 23.92
C ARG A 292 -5.62 -4.25 25.24
N VAL A 293 -5.00 -3.96 26.37
CA VAL A 293 -5.58 -4.16 27.70
C VAL A 293 -5.24 -2.99 28.60
N HIS A 294 -6.22 -2.37 29.18
CA HIS A 294 -6.05 -1.37 30.22
C HIS A 294 -6.55 -1.92 31.55
N VAL A 295 -5.81 -1.68 32.64
CA VAL A 295 -6.02 -2.32 33.94
C VAL A 295 -6.37 -1.26 34.98
N TRP A 296 -7.37 -1.55 35.78
CA TRP A 296 -7.72 -0.80 36.99
C TRP A 296 -7.59 -1.70 38.20
N GLU A 297 -6.76 -1.34 39.17
CA GLU A 297 -6.59 -2.07 40.43
C GLU A 297 -7.53 -1.48 41.52
N TYR A 298 -8.21 -2.34 42.22
CA TYR A 298 -9.13 -1.93 43.29
C TYR A 298 -9.20 -2.97 44.40
N GLU A 299 -9.66 -2.53 45.59
CA GLU A 299 -9.78 -3.33 46.77
C GLU A 299 -11.19 -3.26 47.32
N ILE A 300 -11.70 -4.39 47.83
CA ILE A 300 -12.93 -4.44 48.62
C ILE A 300 -12.53 -4.75 50.05
N LEU A 301 -12.77 -3.76 50.94
CA LEU A 301 -12.48 -3.84 52.37
C LEU A 301 -13.63 -4.47 53.11
N GLN A 302 -13.33 -5.11 54.24
CA GLN A 302 -14.36 -5.63 55.15
C GLN A 302 -15.16 -4.46 55.69
N ALA A 303 -16.50 -4.65 55.85
CA ALA A 303 -17.33 -3.72 56.60
C ALA A 303 -17.03 -3.82 58.11
N ASP A 304 -16.97 -2.69 58.77
CA ASP A 304 -16.80 -2.60 60.25
C ASP A 304 -17.97 -3.25 61.02
#